data_460eb37fc732d6310dc9c06825d8e4c7
#
_entry.id   460eb37fc732d6310dc9c06825d8e4c7
#
_cell.length_a   1.000
_cell.length_b   1.000
_cell.length_c   1.000
_cell.angle_alpha   90.00
_cell.angle_beta   90.00
_cell.angle_gamma   90.00
#
_symmetry.space_group_name_H-M   'P 1'
#
loop_
_entity.id
_entity.type
_entity.pdbx_description
1 polymer ?
#
loop_
_entity_poly.entity_id
_entity_poly.type
_entity_poly.pdbx_seq_one_letter_code
_entity_poly.pdbx_strand_id
1 'polypeptide(L)'
;MSKQLDMTPLPDLSLKTGTGPVRTRLPVWRPALPPCNHACPAGENIQAWLSLAQAGRFEAAWQTLIEENPLPAIHGRVCYHPCESACNRGQVDESVSIHAIERFLGDEALARGWQPAPPAPASGKKVLVIGAGPSGLSCAWHLNRLGHQVEIREAGPLAGGMLRFGIPAYRLPRDVLDREVARIVAAGVTLTLNHKVEDVLRERDEGGFDAVFMAIGAHLAKRVDIPAREAGKILDAVSFLEQASLTEEQGLPPPKLGRRVAIYGGGNTAMDAARTARRLGVEEAMIIYRRDRDHMPAHAFEADEAEEEGIKINWLRSIRQLDSTNIEVEVMALDAEGKPVPTGKFETLEADSLILALGQEVDFSVLESIPGVRVNKEGVVQVAGNLMTDVPGLFAGGDMVPSERTVTIATGHGKKAARHMDAWLRGRHYQKMVSYPLVGPEQLQLWFQTHAPASSQPVKPAWARDDFGEIIGGLDEVAARYEAARCYSCGNCFECDGCYGSCPEQAIAKLGPGKGYQVDAARCTGCGACYDQCPCHAIELRQPEESQ
;
A
#
# COMPACT_ATOMS: atom_id res chain seq x y z
N MET A 1 -35.60 -40.23 58.35
CA MET A 1 -34.79 -39.16 57.71
C MET A 1 -33.61 -39.81 57.03
N SER A 2 -33.63 -40.02 55.69
CA SER A 2 -32.51 -40.53 54.95
C SER A 2 -31.45 -39.43 54.92
N LYS A 3 -30.26 -39.69 55.46
CA LYS A 3 -29.09 -38.85 55.22
C LYS A 3 -28.79 -38.90 53.73
N GLN A 4 -29.02 -37.81 53.06
CA GLN A 4 -28.51 -37.60 51.72
C GLN A 4 -27.00 -37.68 51.83
N LEU A 5 -26.39 -38.73 51.31
CA LEU A 5 -24.94 -38.84 51.20
C LEU A 5 -24.50 -37.76 50.22
N ASP A 6 -23.92 -36.69 50.76
CA ASP A 6 -23.19 -35.74 49.94
C ASP A 6 -21.94 -36.43 49.44
N MET A 7 -21.91 -36.73 48.14
CA MET A 7 -20.81 -37.39 47.47
C MET A 7 -19.64 -36.46 47.14
N THR A 8 -19.76 -35.20 47.51
CA THR A 8 -18.69 -34.22 47.32
C THR A 8 -17.68 -34.39 48.47
N PRO A 9 -16.44 -34.78 48.20
CA PRO A 9 -15.43 -34.83 49.23
C PRO A 9 -15.27 -33.43 49.84
N LEU A 10 -15.25 -33.38 51.19
CA LEU A 10 -14.97 -32.12 51.87
C LEU A 10 -13.62 -31.56 51.37
N PRO A 11 -13.55 -30.27 51.00
CA PRO A 11 -12.30 -29.69 50.54
C PRO A 11 -11.27 -29.74 51.69
N ASP A 12 -10.14 -30.34 51.43
CA ASP A 12 -8.99 -30.30 52.33
C ASP A 12 -8.33 -28.92 52.23
N LEU A 13 -8.64 -28.06 53.17
CA LEU A 13 -8.12 -26.70 53.26
C LEU A 13 -6.62 -26.64 53.62
N SER A 14 -6.02 -27.77 53.98
CA SER A 14 -4.57 -27.87 54.20
C SER A 14 -3.77 -28.04 52.93
N LEU A 15 -4.42 -28.45 51.84
CA LEU A 15 -3.78 -28.57 50.54
C LEU A 15 -3.48 -27.16 49.97
N LYS A 16 -2.25 -26.99 49.46
CA LYS A 16 -1.90 -25.77 48.74
C LYS A 16 -2.83 -25.60 47.57
N THR A 17 -3.36 -24.39 47.40
CA THR A 17 -4.17 -24.02 46.22
C THR A 17 -3.38 -24.30 44.95
N GLY A 18 -4.00 -25.01 44.01
CA GLY A 18 -3.42 -25.35 42.69
C GLY A 18 -4.05 -26.63 42.16
N THR A 19 -3.92 -26.85 40.86
CA THR A 19 -4.50 -28.01 40.19
C THR A 19 -3.66 -29.27 40.29
N GLY A 20 -2.42 -29.15 40.80
CA GLY A 20 -1.51 -30.28 40.88
C GLY A 20 -1.26 -30.95 39.51
N PRO A 21 -1.03 -32.29 39.50
CA PRO A 21 -0.69 -33.04 38.31
C PRO A 21 -1.82 -33.28 37.30
N VAL A 22 -3.06 -32.86 37.61
CA VAL A 22 -4.23 -33.10 36.73
C VAL A 22 -4.37 -32.08 35.59
N ARG A 23 -3.65 -30.97 35.67
CA ARG A 23 -3.68 -29.95 34.63
C ARG A 23 -2.90 -30.44 33.38
N THR A 24 -3.61 -30.52 32.27
CA THR A 24 -3.01 -31.00 30.98
C THR A 24 -2.64 -29.87 30.05
N ARG A 25 -3.06 -28.61 30.31
CA ARG A 25 -2.83 -27.46 29.43
C ARG A 25 -2.78 -26.15 30.20
N LEU A 26 -2.06 -25.16 29.64
CA LEU A 26 -1.94 -23.80 30.15
C LEU A 26 -2.25 -22.80 29.03
N PRO A 27 -2.90 -21.68 29.34
CA PRO A 27 -3.07 -20.60 28.38
C PRO A 27 -1.73 -19.87 28.16
N VAL A 28 -1.41 -19.61 26.91
CA VAL A 28 -0.25 -18.84 26.48
C VAL A 28 -0.74 -17.78 25.50
N TRP A 29 -0.38 -16.51 25.73
CA TRP A 29 -0.65 -15.45 24.76
C TRP A 29 0.38 -15.50 23.65
N ARG A 30 -0.11 -15.57 22.42
CA ARG A 30 0.75 -15.59 21.22
C ARG A 30 0.24 -14.60 20.20
N PRO A 31 1.16 -13.83 19.60
CA PRO A 31 0.79 -13.06 18.43
C PRO A 31 0.47 -14.01 17.28
N ALA A 32 -0.53 -13.67 16.49
CA ALA A 32 -0.83 -14.31 15.23
C ALA A 32 -0.81 -13.26 14.09
N LEU A 33 -0.93 -13.70 12.85
CA LEU A 33 -0.89 -12.82 11.69
C LEU A 33 -2.31 -12.37 11.32
N PRO A 34 -2.67 -11.09 11.51
CA PRO A 34 -3.94 -10.56 11.03
C PRO A 34 -4.00 -10.59 9.50
N PRO A 35 -5.17 -10.86 8.88
CA PRO A 35 -5.31 -10.87 7.43
C PRO A 35 -4.94 -9.54 6.76
N CYS A 36 -5.25 -8.41 7.40
CA CYS A 36 -4.86 -7.09 6.89
C CYS A 36 -3.33 -6.91 6.85
N ASN A 37 -2.60 -7.33 7.89
CA ASN A 37 -1.13 -7.30 7.89
C ASN A 37 -0.55 -8.22 6.81
N HIS A 38 -1.17 -9.40 6.61
CA HIS A 38 -0.74 -10.36 5.59
C HIS A 38 -0.92 -9.81 4.18
N ALA A 39 -2.04 -9.15 3.93
CA ALA A 39 -2.41 -8.65 2.62
C ALA A 39 -1.70 -7.33 2.23
N CYS A 40 -1.12 -6.60 3.20
CA CYS A 40 -0.45 -5.33 2.91
C CYS A 40 0.87 -5.55 2.17
N PRO A 41 1.03 -5.07 0.92
CA PRO A 41 2.29 -5.22 0.17
C PRO A 41 3.44 -4.41 0.79
N ALA A 42 3.16 -3.31 1.47
CA ALA A 42 4.14 -2.55 2.25
C ALA A 42 4.54 -3.29 3.53
N GLY A 43 3.79 -4.33 3.93
CA GLY A 43 4.08 -5.16 5.10
C GLY A 43 3.94 -4.40 6.41
N GLU A 44 2.92 -3.58 6.52
CA GLU A 44 2.60 -2.82 7.73
C GLU A 44 2.08 -3.71 8.86
N ASN A 45 2.35 -3.30 10.09
CA ASN A 45 1.71 -3.87 11.27
C ASN A 45 0.41 -3.10 11.58
N ILE A 46 -0.57 -3.26 10.67
CA ILE A 46 -1.85 -2.53 10.68
C ILE A 46 -2.58 -2.71 12.02
N GLN A 47 -2.69 -3.94 12.50
CA GLN A 47 -3.37 -4.22 13.76
C GLN A 47 -2.73 -3.45 14.93
N ALA A 48 -1.41 -3.34 14.98
CA ALA A 48 -0.73 -2.66 16.09
C ALA A 48 -1.01 -1.15 16.09
N TRP A 49 -0.88 -0.47 14.94
CA TRP A 49 -1.16 0.95 14.90
C TRP A 49 -2.66 1.27 15.02
N LEU A 50 -3.57 0.40 14.54
CA LEU A 50 -5.01 0.53 14.79
C LEU A 50 -5.34 0.43 16.29
N SER A 51 -4.71 -0.50 17.02
CA SER A 51 -4.90 -0.63 18.47
C SER A 51 -4.48 0.64 19.22
N LEU A 52 -3.40 1.28 18.79
CA LEU A 52 -2.95 2.55 19.34
C LEU A 52 -3.91 3.71 18.99
N ALA A 53 -4.40 3.75 17.75
CA ALA A 53 -5.36 4.75 17.29
C ALA A 53 -6.71 4.63 18.04
N GLN A 54 -7.20 3.41 18.27
CA GLN A 54 -8.37 3.13 19.10
C GLN A 54 -8.23 3.69 20.52
N ALA A 55 -7.04 3.59 21.09
CA ALA A 55 -6.73 4.15 22.41
C ALA A 55 -6.52 5.68 22.39
N GLY A 56 -6.66 6.36 21.26
CA GLY A 56 -6.40 7.80 21.09
C GLY A 56 -4.92 8.17 21.14
N ARG A 57 -4.01 7.20 21.00
CA ARG A 57 -2.56 7.38 21.03
C ARG A 57 -2.02 7.58 19.61
N PHE A 58 -2.49 8.62 18.92
CA PHE A 58 -2.29 8.81 17.48
C PHE A 58 -0.82 8.99 17.10
N GLU A 59 -0.02 9.74 17.87
CA GLU A 59 1.40 9.87 17.60
C GLU A 59 2.13 8.52 17.70
N ALA A 60 1.81 7.71 18.72
CA ALA A 60 2.38 6.38 18.86
C ALA A 60 1.91 5.43 17.73
N ALA A 61 0.65 5.56 17.28
CA ALA A 61 0.14 4.84 16.12
C ALA A 61 0.91 5.21 14.85
N TRP A 62 1.13 6.50 14.61
CA TRP A 62 1.93 6.98 13.50
C TRP A 62 3.39 6.52 13.57
N GLN A 63 4.03 6.57 14.74
CA GLN A 63 5.39 6.04 14.92
C GLN A 63 5.48 4.56 14.50
N THR A 64 4.51 3.73 14.94
CA THR A 64 4.43 2.32 14.56
C THR A 64 4.20 2.14 13.05
N LEU A 65 3.38 2.98 12.44
CA LEU A 65 3.09 2.95 11.01
C LEU A 65 4.32 3.25 10.17
N ILE A 66 5.05 4.35 10.50
CA ILE A 66 6.23 4.77 9.74
C ILE A 66 7.46 3.86 9.91
N GLU A 67 7.45 2.92 10.85
CA GLU A 67 8.46 1.86 10.92
C GLU A 67 8.44 0.98 9.66
N GLU A 68 7.27 0.86 9.02
CA GLU A 68 7.07 -0.02 7.87
C GLU A 68 6.73 0.75 6.59
N ASN A 69 6.00 1.85 6.67
CA ASN A 69 5.58 2.69 5.54
C ASN A 69 5.90 4.17 5.80
N PRO A 70 6.91 4.74 5.11
CA PRO A 70 7.32 6.13 5.34
C PRO A 70 6.38 7.18 4.72
N LEU A 71 5.32 6.80 4.03
CA LEU A 71 4.47 7.70 3.24
C LEU A 71 2.97 7.58 3.60
N PRO A 72 2.60 7.64 4.90
CA PRO A 72 1.23 7.35 5.32
C PRO A 72 0.17 8.32 4.76
N ALA A 73 0.46 9.62 4.69
CA ALA A 73 -0.48 10.58 4.12
C ALA A 73 -0.72 10.34 2.62
N ILE A 74 0.28 9.81 1.91
CA ILE A 74 0.16 9.42 0.50
C ILE A 74 -0.60 8.11 0.35
N HIS A 75 -0.20 7.05 1.07
CA HIS A 75 -0.84 5.74 0.96
C HIS A 75 -2.32 5.79 1.32
N GLY A 76 -2.68 6.51 2.39
CA GLY A 76 -4.07 6.70 2.76
C GLY A 76 -4.93 7.43 1.73
N ARG A 77 -4.32 7.94 0.63
CA ARG A 77 -5.01 8.57 -0.51
C ARG A 77 -5.01 7.71 -1.77
N VAL A 78 -3.93 6.97 -2.03
CA VAL A 78 -3.71 6.36 -3.36
C VAL A 78 -3.52 4.84 -3.33
N CYS A 79 -3.52 4.19 -2.16
CA CYS A 79 -3.48 2.74 -2.04
C CYS A 79 -4.81 2.12 -2.48
N TYR A 80 -4.78 0.93 -3.08
CA TYR A 80 -5.97 0.16 -3.47
C TYR A 80 -6.50 -0.78 -2.37
N HIS A 81 -6.04 -0.64 -1.16
CA HIS A 81 -6.53 -1.22 0.10
C HIS A 81 -6.72 -2.74 0.11
N PRO A 82 -5.77 -3.58 -0.33
CA PRO A 82 -5.92 -5.04 -0.24
C PRO A 82 -6.09 -5.53 1.21
N CYS A 83 -5.63 -4.75 2.17
CA CYS A 83 -5.84 -4.99 3.60
C CYS A 83 -7.31 -4.92 4.02
N GLU A 84 -8.10 -4.03 3.42
CA GLU A 84 -9.54 -3.90 3.67
C GLU A 84 -10.32 -5.04 3.05
N SER A 85 -9.96 -5.44 1.83
CA SER A 85 -10.54 -6.62 1.17
C SER A 85 -10.31 -7.91 1.96
N ALA A 86 -9.20 -8.00 2.69
CA ALA A 86 -8.86 -9.14 3.54
C ALA A 86 -9.38 -9.02 4.99
N CYS A 87 -10.03 -7.91 5.35
CA CYS A 87 -10.43 -7.65 6.73
C CYS A 87 -11.55 -8.59 7.19
N ASN A 88 -11.32 -9.33 8.29
CA ASN A 88 -12.33 -10.22 8.88
C ASN A 88 -13.62 -9.49 9.31
N ARG A 89 -13.58 -8.18 9.53
CA ARG A 89 -14.77 -7.39 9.83
C ARG A 89 -15.81 -7.48 8.71
N GLY A 90 -15.37 -7.57 7.47
CA GLY A 90 -16.24 -7.73 6.30
C GLY A 90 -17.14 -8.98 6.33
N GLN A 91 -16.93 -9.90 7.28
CA GLN A 91 -17.84 -11.05 7.51
C GLN A 91 -19.05 -10.70 8.36
N VAL A 92 -19.05 -9.55 9.04
CA VAL A 92 -20.14 -9.11 9.93
C VAL A 92 -20.90 -7.93 9.31
N ASP A 93 -20.15 -6.93 8.85
CA ASP A 93 -20.67 -5.73 8.21
C ASP A 93 -19.68 -5.21 7.15
N GLU A 94 -19.29 -3.94 7.18
CA GLU A 94 -18.28 -3.37 6.30
C GLU A 94 -16.88 -3.54 6.89
N SER A 95 -15.86 -3.74 6.06
CA SER A 95 -14.46 -3.76 6.51
C SER A 95 -14.10 -2.44 7.23
N VAL A 96 -13.05 -2.48 8.04
CA VAL A 96 -12.50 -1.25 8.63
C VAL A 96 -11.89 -0.40 7.53
N SER A 97 -12.20 0.89 7.48
CA SER A 97 -11.61 1.87 6.54
C SER A 97 -10.16 2.18 6.95
N ILE A 98 -9.28 1.21 6.76
CA ILE A 98 -7.89 1.23 7.21
C ILE A 98 -7.14 2.40 6.57
N HIS A 99 -7.30 2.58 5.25
CA HIS A 99 -6.66 3.67 4.51
C HIS A 99 -7.06 5.06 5.01
N ALA A 100 -8.34 5.22 5.41
CA ALA A 100 -8.83 6.49 5.90
C ALA A 100 -8.20 6.87 7.26
N ILE A 101 -7.95 5.87 8.13
CA ILE A 101 -7.24 6.07 9.39
C ILE A 101 -5.74 6.30 9.14
N GLU A 102 -5.13 5.56 8.21
CA GLU A 102 -3.75 5.77 7.78
C GLU A 102 -3.54 7.20 7.28
N ARG A 103 -4.44 7.69 6.42
CA ARG A 103 -4.49 9.07 5.96
C ARG A 103 -4.59 10.05 7.13
N PHE A 104 -5.54 9.84 8.05
CA PHE A 104 -5.72 10.68 9.23
C PHE A 104 -4.42 10.79 10.03
N LEU A 105 -3.76 9.66 10.32
CA LEU A 105 -2.49 9.65 11.05
C LEU A 105 -1.38 10.39 10.31
N GLY A 106 -1.30 10.23 8.99
CA GLY A 106 -0.34 10.95 8.14
C GLY A 106 -0.60 12.45 8.13
N ASP A 107 -1.83 12.88 7.93
CA ASP A 107 -2.24 14.29 7.90
C ASP A 107 -2.00 14.97 9.27
N GLU A 108 -2.36 14.31 10.38
CA GLU A 108 -2.09 14.78 11.73
C GLU A 108 -0.58 14.93 12.00
N ALA A 109 0.21 13.95 11.58
CA ALA A 109 1.66 14.02 11.73
C ALA A 109 2.25 15.23 10.98
N LEU A 110 1.79 15.46 9.75
CA LEU A 110 2.19 16.63 8.97
C LEU A 110 1.70 17.95 9.62
N ALA A 111 0.47 17.99 10.11
CA ALA A 111 -0.11 19.18 10.73
C ALA A 111 0.55 19.54 12.06
N ARG A 112 0.80 18.54 12.90
CA ARG A 112 1.39 18.70 14.24
C ARG A 112 2.91 18.69 14.24
N GLY A 113 3.56 18.36 13.11
CA GLY A 113 5.02 18.29 12.99
C GLY A 113 5.65 17.17 13.80
N TRP A 114 4.98 16.00 13.92
CA TRP A 114 5.54 14.85 14.62
C TRP A 114 6.85 14.40 13.99
N GLN A 115 7.81 14.08 14.85
CA GLN A 115 9.14 13.67 14.42
C GLN A 115 9.34 12.16 14.60
N PRO A 116 9.99 11.49 13.65
CA PRO A 116 10.35 10.09 13.81
C PRO A 116 11.35 9.90 14.95
N ALA A 117 11.35 8.73 15.57
CA ALA A 117 12.40 8.36 16.52
C ALA A 117 13.79 8.53 15.88
N PRO A 118 14.90 8.74 16.60
CA PRO A 118 16.23 8.89 16.02
C PRO A 118 16.65 7.61 15.23
N PRO A 119 17.47 7.72 14.16
CA PRO A 119 17.99 6.56 13.46
C PRO A 119 18.96 5.74 14.32
N ALA A 120 19.25 4.51 13.90
CA ALA A 120 20.30 3.72 14.51
C ALA A 120 21.68 4.42 14.39
N PRO A 121 22.67 4.06 15.23
CA PRO A 121 24.02 4.59 15.13
C PRO A 121 24.63 4.41 13.74
N ALA A 122 25.45 5.36 13.31
CA ALA A 122 26.05 5.37 11.98
C ALA A 122 26.82 4.06 11.70
N SER A 123 26.49 3.43 10.57
CA SER A 123 27.09 2.17 10.13
C SER A 123 28.45 2.35 9.44
N GLY A 124 28.78 3.58 9.03
CA GLY A 124 29.93 3.88 8.18
C GLY A 124 29.76 3.47 6.71
N LYS A 125 28.57 3.01 6.30
CA LYS A 125 28.25 2.59 4.94
C LYS A 125 27.47 3.67 4.20
N LYS A 126 27.76 3.83 2.89
CA LYS A 126 27.15 4.81 2.01
C LYS A 126 26.39 4.10 0.87
N VAL A 127 25.14 4.49 0.64
CA VAL A 127 24.28 3.86 -0.38
C VAL A 127 23.75 4.91 -1.34
N LEU A 128 23.82 4.60 -2.64
CA LEU A 128 23.20 5.37 -3.71
C LEU A 128 21.81 4.79 -4.03
N VAL A 129 20.81 5.66 -4.09
CA VAL A 129 19.47 5.34 -4.59
C VAL A 129 19.24 6.13 -5.88
N ILE A 130 18.86 5.46 -6.95
CA ILE A 130 18.60 6.09 -8.26
C ILE A 130 17.10 6.14 -8.49
N GLY A 131 16.53 7.34 -8.47
CA GLY A 131 15.11 7.63 -8.60
C GLY A 131 14.44 7.96 -7.27
N ALA A 132 13.70 9.08 -7.23
CA ALA A 132 12.96 9.59 -6.08
C ALA A 132 11.45 9.26 -6.15
N GLY A 133 11.07 8.15 -6.78
CA GLY A 133 9.73 7.59 -6.73
C GLY A 133 9.46 6.84 -5.41
N PRO A 134 8.25 6.26 -5.21
CA PRO A 134 7.86 5.64 -3.93
C PRO A 134 8.83 4.53 -3.48
N SER A 135 9.37 3.73 -4.39
CA SER A 135 10.34 2.69 -4.07
C SER A 135 11.68 3.25 -3.58
N GLY A 136 12.21 4.27 -4.27
CA GLY A 136 13.46 4.93 -3.89
C GLY A 136 13.35 5.67 -2.56
N LEU A 137 12.28 6.45 -2.36
CA LEU A 137 12.00 7.16 -1.11
C LEU A 137 11.89 6.20 0.07
N SER A 138 11.16 5.07 -0.11
CA SER A 138 11.03 4.04 0.92
C SER A 138 12.36 3.36 1.24
N CYS A 139 13.15 3.00 0.22
CA CYS A 139 14.46 2.40 0.41
C CYS A 139 15.40 3.34 1.18
N ALA A 140 15.46 4.60 0.76
CA ALA A 140 16.29 5.62 1.40
C ALA A 140 15.90 5.86 2.86
N TRP A 141 14.60 5.95 3.15
CA TRP A 141 14.09 6.03 4.51
C TRP A 141 14.59 4.89 5.38
N HIS A 142 14.32 3.63 4.96
CA HIS A 142 14.66 2.46 5.76
C HIS A 142 16.16 2.29 5.94
N LEU A 143 16.99 2.55 4.92
CA LEU A 143 18.44 2.53 5.03
C LEU A 143 18.97 3.60 6.00
N ASN A 144 18.41 4.81 5.93
CA ASN A 144 18.75 5.89 6.87
C ASN A 144 18.39 5.49 8.31
N ARG A 145 17.19 4.91 8.53
CA ARG A 145 16.77 4.39 9.84
C ARG A 145 17.73 3.31 10.40
N LEU A 146 18.35 2.51 9.51
CA LEU A 146 19.33 1.49 9.84
C LEU A 146 20.77 2.05 10.07
N GLY A 147 20.93 3.38 9.96
CA GLY A 147 22.18 4.08 10.24
C GLY A 147 23.11 4.23 9.04
N HIS A 148 22.63 3.97 7.81
CA HIS A 148 23.42 4.18 6.60
C HIS A 148 23.32 5.63 6.13
N GLN A 149 24.40 6.13 5.52
CA GLN A 149 24.38 7.38 4.77
C GLN A 149 23.73 7.11 3.41
N VAL A 150 22.70 7.86 3.04
CA VAL A 150 21.93 7.63 1.82
C VAL A 150 21.85 8.89 0.99
N GLU A 151 22.12 8.74 -0.30
CA GLU A 151 21.94 9.78 -1.31
C GLU A 151 20.98 9.28 -2.39
N ILE A 152 19.92 10.05 -2.64
CA ILE A 152 19.00 9.83 -3.76
C ILE A 152 19.42 10.77 -4.90
N ARG A 153 19.57 10.23 -6.13
CA ARG A 153 19.74 11.00 -7.36
C ARG A 153 18.49 10.86 -8.21
N GLU A 154 17.88 11.99 -8.52
CA GLU A 154 16.66 12.08 -9.33
C GLU A 154 16.96 12.84 -10.63
N ALA A 155 16.56 12.25 -11.75
CA ALA A 155 16.78 12.84 -13.08
C ALA A 155 15.96 14.11 -13.31
N GLY A 156 14.76 14.15 -12.75
CA GLY A 156 13.82 15.24 -12.89
C GLY A 156 14.04 16.40 -11.92
N PRO A 157 13.34 17.52 -12.13
CA PRO A 157 13.43 18.70 -11.28
C PRO A 157 12.69 18.57 -9.95
N LEU A 158 11.83 17.56 -9.79
CA LEU A 158 10.98 17.33 -8.63
C LEU A 158 10.98 15.84 -8.22
N ALA A 159 10.93 15.59 -6.93
CA ALA A 159 10.79 14.24 -6.39
C ALA A 159 9.33 13.75 -6.43
N GLY A 160 9.14 12.43 -6.38
CA GLY A 160 7.84 11.77 -6.30
C GLY A 160 7.63 10.74 -7.41
N GLY A 161 8.31 10.86 -8.56
CA GLY A 161 8.12 9.96 -9.69
C GLY A 161 6.64 9.87 -10.10
N MET A 162 6.08 8.66 -10.23
CA MET A 162 4.67 8.47 -10.61
C MET A 162 3.66 9.01 -9.59
N LEU A 163 4.03 9.23 -8.33
CA LEU A 163 3.17 9.94 -7.36
C LEU A 163 2.89 11.39 -7.80
N ARG A 164 3.85 12.02 -8.46
CA ARG A 164 3.73 13.40 -8.96
C ARG A 164 3.24 13.47 -10.39
N PHE A 165 3.88 12.68 -11.26
CA PHE A 165 3.70 12.80 -12.71
C PHE A 165 2.67 11.82 -13.29
N GLY A 166 2.23 10.83 -12.52
CA GLY A 166 1.22 9.86 -12.96
C GLY A 166 -0.13 10.01 -12.24
N ILE A 167 -0.11 10.41 -10.96
CA ILE A 167 -1.33 10.58 -10.16
C ILE A 167 -1.71 12.06 -10.14
N PRO A 168 -2.92 12.45 -10.58
CA PRO A 168 -3.35 13.85 -10.60
C PRO A 168 -3.50 14.46 -9.19
N ALA A 169 -3.36 15.79 -9.10
CA ALA A 169 -3.39 16.50 -7.82
C ALA A 169 -4.74 16.42 -7.10
N TYR A 170 -5.83 16.25 -7.82
CA TYR A 170 -7.15 16.06 -7.21
C TYR A 170 -7.30 14.71 -6.45
N ARG A 171 -6.37 13.75 -6.67
CA ARG A 171 -6.24 12.52 -5.88
C ARG A 171 -5.12 12.60 -4.85
N LEU A 172 -4.01 13.26 -5.19
CA LEU A 172 -2.85 13.44 -4.33
C LEU A 172 -2.35 14.88 -4.37
N PRO A 173 -2.75 15.74 -3.42
CA PRO A 173 -2.29 17.12 -3.34
C PRO A 173 -0.77 17.23 -3.29
N ARG A 174 -0.21 18.17 -4.02
CA ARG A 174 1.25 18.32 -4.19
C ARG A 174 1.94 18.74 -2.91
N ASP A 175 1.29 19.56 -2.10
CA ASP A 175 1.81 19.96 -0.78
C ASP A 175 1.94 18.77 0.18
N VAL A 176 1.03 17.79 0.13
CA VAL A 176 1.12 16.55 0.91
C VAL A 176 2.34 15.74 0.47
N LEU A 177 2.52 15.56 -0.84
CA LEU A 177 3.68 14.86 -1.39
C LEU A 177 4.99 15.54 -0.99
N ASP A 178 5.07 16.86 -1.15
CA ASP A 178 6.27 17.63 -0.84
C ASP A 178 6.64 17.57 0.65
N ARG A 179 5.66 17.62 1.53
CA ARG A 179 5.87 17.53 2.99
C ARG A 179 6.33 16.13 3.41
N GLU A 180 5.80 15.08 2.82
CA GLU A 180 6.27 13.70 3.08
C GLU A 180 7.70 13.48 2.57
N VAL A 181 8.05 13.98 1.38
CA VAL A 181 9.43 13.98 0.87
C VAL A 181 10.35 14.79 1.76
N ALA A 182 9.94 16.01 2.14
CA ALA A 182 10.71 16.88 3.03
C ALA A 182 11.01 16.22 4.38
N ARG A 183 10.07 15.44 4.94
CA ARG A 183 10.27 14.68 6.18
C ARG A 183 11.35 13.60 6.01
N ILE A 184 11.40 12.91 4.88
CA ILE A 184 12.45 11.92 4.58
C ILE A 184 13.81 12.60 4.46
N VAL A 185 13.89 13.74 3.78
CA VAL A 185 15.12 14.55 3.66
C VAL A 185 15.55 15.07 5.02
N ALA A 186 14.64 15.61 5.82
CA ALA A 186 14.91 16.11 7.17
C ALA A 186 15.42 15.01 8.13
N ALA A 187 15.08 13.75 7.89
CA ALA A 187 15.63 12.63 8.65
C ALA A 187 17.10 12.31 8.35
N GLY A 188 17.71 12.98 7.35
CA GLY A 188 19.13 12.86 7.02
C GLY A 188 19.42 12.17 5.68
N VAL A 189 18.42 12.00 4.82
CA VAL A 189 18.60 11.54 3.44
C VAL A 189 19.02 12.72 2.56
N THR A 190 20.09 12.58 1.79
CA THR A 190 20.47 13.56 0.76
C THR A 190 19.67 13.35 -0.50
N LEU A 191 19.07 14.40 -1.05
CA LEU A 191 18.33 14.37 -2.31
C LEU A 191 18.96 15.34 -3.31
N THR A 192 19.41 14.80 -4.44
CA THR A 192 19.98 15.56 -5.56
C THR A 192 19.06 15.48 -6.77
N LEU A 193 18.42 16.59 -7.12
CA LEU A 193 17.52 16.71 -8.27
C LEU A 193 18.29 17.13 -9.54
N ASN A 194 17.69 16.98 -10.72
CA ASN A 194 18.28 17.28 -12.02
C ASN A 194 19.62 16.54 -12.25
N HIS A 195 19.73 15.34 -11.68
CA HIS A 195 20.93 14.50 -11.81
C HIS A 195 20.55 13.14 -12.42
N LYS A 196 20.55 13.06 -13.73
CA LYS A 196 20.35 11.79 -14.45
C LYS A 196 21.63 10.96 -14.36
N VAL A 197 21.51 9.79 -13.74
CA VAL A 197 22.58 8.79 -13.70
C VAL A 197 22.62 8.06 -15.05
N GLU A 198 23.72 8.20 -15.77
CA GLU A 198 23.94 7.56 -17.08
C GLU A 198 24.79 6.29 -16.95
N ASP A 199 25.72 6.27 -16.02
CA ASP A 199 26.59 5.13 -15.72
C ASP A 199 26.58 4.81 -14.23
N VAL A 200 25.84 3.77 -13.87
CA VAL A 200 25.61 3.37 -12.47
C VAL A 200 26.89 2.93 -11.77
N LEU A 201 27.77 2.19 -12.46
CA LEU A 201 29.00 1.67 -11.85
C LEU A 201 30.01 2.79 -11.62
N ARG A 202 30.13 3.69 -12.57
CA ARG A 202 30.98 4.88 -12.41
C ARG A 202 30.49 5.77 -11.27
N GLU A 203 29.20 6.05 -11.20
CA GLU A 203 28.61 6.86 -10.13
C GLU A 203 28.80 6.21 -8.75
N ARG A 204 28.69 4.87 -8.66
CA ARG A 204 28.97 4.13 -7.44
C ARG A 204 30.44 4.30 -7.02
N ASP A 205 31.35 4.08 -7.94
CA ASP A 205 32.78 4.01 -7.64
C ASP A 205 33.36 5.42 -7.37
N GLU A 206 33.06 6.42 -8.21
CA GLU A 206 33.47 7.81 -8.00
C GLU A 206 32.83 8.44 -6.75
N GLY A 207 31.58 8.09 -6.44
CA GLY A 207 30.86 8.56 -5.25
C GLY A 207 31.23 7.82 -3.98
N GLY A 208 32.01 6.74 -4.05
CA GLY A 208 32.39 5.90 -2.90
C GLY A 208 31.19 5.22 -2.25
N PHE A 209 30.22 4.77 -3.02
CA PHE A 209 29.05 4.07 -2.52
C PHE A 209 29.34 2.58 -2.39
N ASP A 210 28.99 2.01 -1.22
CA ASP A 210 29.14 0.57 -0.94
C ASP A 210 28.09 -0.29 -1.68
N ALA A 211 26.89 0.26 -1.95
CA ALA A 211 25.82 -0.42 -2.69
C ALA A 211 24.94 0.59 -3.44
N VAL A 212 24.16 0.07 -4.40
CA VAL A 212 23.22 0.87 -5.21
C VAL A 212 21.85 0.22 -5.21
N PHE A 213 20.80 1.03 -5.09
CA PHE A 213 19.42 0.64 -5.33
C PHE A 213 18.85 1.38 -6.52
N MET A 214 18.48 0.65 -7.56
CA MET A 214 17.83 1.21 -8.75
C MET A 214 16.31 1.21 -8.58
N ALA A 215 15.70 2.38 -8.69
CA ALA A 215 14.26 2.62 -8.55
C ALA A 215 13.74 3.56 -9.64
N ILE A 216 14.22 3.38 -10.88
CA ILE A 216 13.92 4.27 -12.02
C ILE A 216 12.49 4.14 -12.54
N GLY A 217 11.73 3.13 -12.07
CA GLY A 217 10.33 2.92 -12.46
C GLY A 217 10.15 2.45 -13.90
N ALA A 218 8.94 2.70 -14.43
CA ALA A 218 8.57 2.44 -15.83
C ALA A 218 7.79 3.66 -16.34
N HIS A 219 8.45 4.53 -17.08
CA HIS A 219 7.91 5.82 -17.51
C HIS A 219 7.83 5.99 -19.03
N LEU A 220 8.36 5.04 -19.81
CA LEU A 220 8.21 5.07 -21.27
C LEU A 220 6.83 4.51 -21.65
N ALA A 221 6.09 5.26 -22.46
CA ALA A 221 4.80 4.79 -22.95
C ALA A 221 4.96 3.67 -23.98
N LYS A 222 4.13 2.63 -23.88
CA LYS A 222 4.02 1.61 -24.91
C LYS A 222 3.48 2.25 -26.18
N ARG A 223 4.20 2.03 -27.29
CA ARG A 223 3.79 2.51 -28.60
C ARG A 223 2.95 1.45 -29.31
N VAL A 224 1.87 1.92 -29.94
CA VAL A 224 1.07 1.14 -30.89
C VAL A 224 1.04 1.93 -32.18
N ASP A 225 1.28 1.26 -33.28
CA ASP A 225 1.25 1.87 -34.60
C ASP A 225 -0.22 2.01 -35.05
N ILE A 226 -0.78 3.20 -34.87
CA ILE A 226 -2.13 3.53 -35.32
C ILE A 226 -1.98 4.33 -36.61
N PRO A 227 -2.50 3.85 -37.75
CA PRO A 227 -2.47 4.60 -39.00
C PRO A 227 -3.13 5.97 -38.81
N ALA A 228 -2.37 7.04 -38.96
CA ALA A 228 -2.85 8.40 -38.84
C ALA A 228 -2.75 9.07 -40.23
N ARG A 229 -3.89 9.43 -40.79
CA ARG A 229 -3.97 10.25 -42.02
C ARG A 229 -4.22 11.68 -41.61
N GLU A 230 -3.39 12.62 -42.10
CA GLU A 230 -3.49 14.07 -41.78
C GLU A 230 -3.71 14.32 -40.28
N ALA A 231 -2.77 13.87 -39.51
CA ALA A 231 -2.90 13.49 -38.12
C ALA A 231 -3.54 14.54 -37.20
N GLY A 232 -4.59 14.14 -36.57
CA GLY A 232 -4.95 14.60 -35.22
C GLY A 232 -3.77 14.41 -34.27
N LYS A 233 -3.77 15.12 -33.16
CA LYS A 233 -2.69 15.07 -32.18
C LYS A 233 -2.73 13.76 -31.39
N ILE A 234 -1.69 12.96 -31.47
CA ILE A 234 -1.51 11.74 -30.66
C ILE A 234 -0.53 12.06 -29.53
N LEU A 235 -0.94 11.80 -28.30
CA LEU A 235 -0.17 11.98 -27.08
C LEU A 235 -0.06 10.64 -26.35
N ASP A 236 1.01 10.41 -25.61
CA ASP A 236 1.01 9.36 -24.60
C ASP A 236 0.49 9.89 -23.26
N ALA A 237 -0.15 9.00 -22.49
CA ALA A 237 -0.81 9.38 -21.24
C ALA A 237 0.17 9.82 -20.15
N VAL A 238 1.38 9.27 -20.12
CA VAL A 238 2.38 9.63 -19.08
C VAL A 238 2.88 11.04 -19.32
N SER A 239 3.35 11.34 -20.54
CA SER A 239 3.80 12.70 -20.92
C SER A 239 2.66 13.72 -20.81
N PHE A 240 1.43 13.32 -21.11
CA PHE A 240 0.25 14.18 -20.92
C PHE A 240 0.02 14.53 -19.46
N LEU A 241 0.01 13.54 -18.56
CA LEU A 241 -0.19 13.74 -17.12
C LEU A 241 0.98 14.52 -16.50
N GLU A 242 2.22 14.24 -16.92
CA GLU A 242 3.39 14.99 -16.51
C GLU A 242 3.29 16.47 -16.91
N GLN A 243 2.95 16.76 -18.18
CA GLN A 243 2.76 18.13 -18.63
C GLN A 243 1.62 18.83 -17.89
N ALA A 244 0.51 18.14 -17.61
CA ALA A 244 -0.60 18.68 -16.81
C ALA A 244 -0.17 19.02 -15.38
N SER A 245 0.61 18.14 -14.73
CA SER A 245 1.17 18.39 -13.40
C SER A 245 2.12 19.60 -13.38
N LEU A 246 3.03 19.69 -14.35
CA LEU A 246 3.95 20.82 -14.48
C LEU A 246 3.23 22.13 -14.84
N THR A 247 2.11 22.06 -15.56
CA THR A 247 1.24 23.22 -15.79
C THR A 247 0.72 23.77 -14.47
N GLU A 248 0.20 22.89 -13.63
CA GLU A 248 -0.36 23.26 -12.32
C GLU A 248 0.73 23.79 -11.36
N GLU A 249 1.86 23.09 -11.24
CA GLU A 249 2.90 23.39 -10.25
C GLU A 249 3.84 24.53 -10.66
N GLN A 250 4.12 24.67 -11.95
CA GLN A 250 5.12 25.62 -12.47
C GLN A 250 4.55 26.67 -13.43
N GLY A 251 3.24 26.64 -13.68
CA GLY A 251 2.62 27.57 -14.60
C GLY A 251 3.02 27.40 -16.07
N LEU A 252 3.48 26.19 -16.44
CA LEU A 252 3.80 25.89 -17.83
C LEU A 252 2.54 25.88 -18.71
N PRO A 253 2.66 26.12 -20.02
CA PRO A 253 1.50 26.05 -20.90
C PRO A 253 0.82 24.68 -20.84
N PRO A 254 -0.54 24.63 -20.74
CA PRO A 254 -1.26 23.37 -20.73
C PRO A 254 -1.11 22.63 -22.07
N PRO A 255 -1.25 21.30 -22.08
CA PRO A 255 -1.27 20.54 -23.33
C PRO A 255 -2.43 20.97 -24.21
N LYS A 256 -2.15 21.16 -25.51
CA LYS A 256 -3.19 21.55 -26.49
C LYS A 256 -3.98 20.33 -26.91
N LEU A 257 -5.23 20.20 -26.47
CA LEU A 257 -6.04 19.00 -26.65
C LEU A 257 -7.15 19.15 -27.71
N GLY A 258 -7.65 20.37 -27.97
CA GLY A 258 -8.89 20.58 -28.73
C GLY A 258 -10.12 20.48 -27.85
N ARG A 259 -11.29 20.32 -28.45
CA ARG A 259 -12.59 20.31 -27.72
C ARG A 259 -12.98 18.91 -27.28
N ARG A 260 -12.65 17.89 -28.07
CA ARG A 260 -13.00 16.48 -27.85
C ARG A 260 -11.73 15.63 -27.80
N VAL A 261 -11.60 14.87 -26.75
CA VAL A 261 -10.42 14.03 -26.51
C VAL A 261 -10.83 12.58 -26.31
N ALA A 262 -10.21 11.69 -27.08
CA ALA A 262 -10.32 10.26 -26.91
C ALA A 262 -9.10 9.72 -26.15
N ILE A 263 -9.34 8.84 -25.19
CA ILE A 263 -8.31 8.13 -24.42
C ILE A 263 -8.41 6.64 -24.77
N TYR A 264 -7.33 6.07 -25.32
CA TYR A 264 -7.28 4.66 -25.70
C TYR A 264 -6.60 3.83 -24.62
N GLY A 265 -7.40 3.07 -23.88
CA GLY A 265 -6.96 2.21 -22.78
C GLY A 265 -8.05 1.99 -21.74
N GLY A 266 -7.85 1.04 -20.83
CA GLY A 266 -8.83 0.70 -19.79
C GLY A 266 -8.18 0.51 -18.41
N GLY A 267 -6.98 1.03 -18.20
CA GLY A 267 -6.30 1.03 -16.89
C GLY A 267 -6.53 2.33 -16.12
N ASN A 268 -6.09 2.36 -14.86
CA ASN A 268 -6.20 3.54 -13.98
C ASN A 268 -5.63 4.82 -14.63
N THR A 269 -4.52 4.70 -15.37
CA THR A 269 -3.94 5.82 -16.14
C THR A 269 -4.92 6.40 -17.17
N ALA A 270 -5.78 5.57 -17.77
CA ALA A 270 -6.80 6.06 -18.72
C ALA A 270 -7.88 6.86 -18.00
N MET A 271 -8.31 6.43 -16.81
CA MET A 271 -9.26 7.16 -15.97
C MET A 271 -8.68 8.51 -15.55
N ASP A 272 -7.45 8.51 -15.04
CA ASP A 272 -6.74 9.73 -14.63
C ASP A 272 -6.53 10.69 -15.81
N ALA A 273 -6.17 10.19 -16.99
CA ALA A 273 -5.99 11.03 -18.19
C ALA A 273 -7.32 11.67 -18.64
N ALA A 274 -8.43 10.92 -18.65
CA ALA A 274 -9.74 11.43 -19.06
C ALA A 274 -10.24 12.50 -18.08
N ARG A 275 -10.16 12.25 -16.79
CA ARG A 275 -10.56 13.18 -15.73
C ARG A 275 -9.69 14.44 -15.70
N THR A 276 -8.40 14.30 -15.97
CA THR A 276 -7.47 15.44 -16.12
C THR A 276 -7.80 16.27 -17.35
N ALA A 277 -8.08 15.65 -18.50
CA ALA A 277 -8.48 16.36 -19.72
C ALA A 277 -9.74 17.22 -19.48
N ARG A 278 -10.74 16.70 -18.76
CA ARG A 278 -11.93 17.45 -18.36
C ARG A 278 -11.58 18.71 -17.56
N ARG A 279 -10.70 18.58 -16.58
CA ARG A 279 -10.24 19.71 -15.72
C ARG A 279 -9.43 20.75 -16.49
N LEU A 280 -8.78 20.35 -17.58
CA LEU A 280 -8.10 21.27 -18.50
C LEU A 280 -9.06 21.96 -19.49
N GLY A 281 -10.38 21.76 -19.35
CA GLY A 281 -11.42 22.50 -20.05
C GLY A 281 -11.85 21.89 -21.39
N VAL A 282 -11.56 20.61 -21.67
CA VAL A 282 -12.14 19.96 -22.85
C VAL A 282 -13.64 19.77 -22.69
N GLU A 283 -14.40 19.95 -23.76
CA GLU A 283 -15.86 19.84 -23.76
C GLU A 283 -16.31 18.39 -23.58
N GLU A 284 -15.64 17.45 -24.23
CA GLU A 284 -15.93 16.02 -24.17
C GLU A 284 -14.63 15.21 -24.04
N ALA A 285 -14.56 14.38 -23.00
CA ALA A 285 -13.55 13.35 -22.85
C ALA A 285 -14.21 11.98 -22.93
N MET A 286 -13.65 11.06 -23.72
CA MET A 286 -14.17 9.72 -23.87
C MET A 286 -13.04 8.68 -23.76
N ILE A 287 -13.36 7.54 -23.15
CA ILE A 287 -12.47 6.39 -23.10
C ILE A 287 -12.89 5.38 -24.15
N ILE A 288 -11.93 4.84 -24.91
CA ILE A 288 -12.14 3.76 -25.87
C ILE A 288 -11.43 2.54 -25.32
N TYR A 289 -12.19 1.47 -25.06
CA TYR A 289 -11.63 0.25 -24.50
C TYR A 289 -12.12 -1.02 -25.22
N ARG A 290 -11.18 -1.91 -25.55
CA ARG A 290 -11.43 -3.08 -26.41
C ARG A 290 -12.16 -4.26 -25.75
N ARG A 291 -12.37 -4.22 -24.43
CA ARG A 291 -13.15 -5.23 -23.67
C ARG A 291 -14.35 -4.56 -23.00
N ASP A 292 -15.08 -5.30 -22.21
CA ASP A 292 -16.17 -4.84 -21.38
C ASP A 292 -15.69 -4.37 -19.99
N ARG A 293 -16.66 -4.01 -19.14
CA ARG A 293 -16.40 -3.52 -17.78
C ARG A 293 -15.78 -4.58 -16.88
N ASP A 294 -16.25 -5.84 -16.98
CA ASP A 294 -15.81 -6.93 -16.12
C ASP A 294 -14.34 -7.34 -16.37
N HIS A 295 -13.84 -7.07 -17.58
CA HIS A 295 -12.47 -7.36 -17.98
C HIS A 295 -11.58 -6.10 -18.02
N MET A 296 -12.03 -5.01 -17.42
CA MET A 296 -11.24 -3.78 -17.34
C MET A 296 -10.17 -3.88 -16.24
N PRO A 297 -8.91 -3.51 -16.51
CA PRO A 297 -7.85 -3.56 -15.51
C PRO A 297 -7.89 -2.39 -14.49
N ALA A 298 -8.64 -1.32 -14.76
CA ALA A 298 -8.84 -0.26 -13.78
C ALA A 298 -9.73 -0.74 -12.62
N HIS A 299 -9.52 -0.18 -11.43
CA HIS A 299 -10.40 -0.44 -10.30
C HIS A 299 -11.81 0.10 -10.58
N ALA A 300 -12.84 -0.65 -10.18
CA ALA A 300 -14.23 -0.32 -10.49
C ALA A 300 -14.62 1.09 -10.01
N PHE A 301 -14.20 1.48 -8.81
CA PHE A 301 -14.49 2.80 -8.26
C PHE A 301 -13.89 3.96 -9.07
N GLU A 302 -12.71 3.78 -9.70
CA GLU A 302 -12.11 4.81 -10.56
C GLU A 302 -12.90 5.02 -11.87
N ALA A 303 -13.48 3.94 -12.39
CA ALA A 303 -14.38 4.02 -13.54
C ALA A 303 -15.71 4.67 -13.15
N ASP A 304 -16.27 4.33 -11.98
CA ASP A 304 -17.50 4.94 -11.46
C ASP A 304 -17.32 6.45 -11.29
N GLU A 305 -16.21 6.88 -10.67
CA GLU A 305 -15.89 8.30 -10.52
C GLU A 305 -15.72 9.02 -11.86
N ALA A 306 -15.11 8.37 -12.86
CA ALA A 306 -14.97 8.93 -14.20
C ALA A 306 -16.36 9.13 -14.87
N GLU A 307 -17.24 8.12 -14.78
CA GLU A 307 -18.61 8.20 -15.32
C GLU A 307 -19.45 9.25 -14.58
N GLU A 308 -19.31 9.38 -13.23
CA GLU A 308 -19.95 10.45 -12.45
C GLU A 308 -19.52 11.85 -12.92
N GLU A 309 -18.26 12.02 -13.34
CA GLU A 309 -17.72 13.26 -13.89
C GLU A 309 -18.10 13.48 -15.37
N GLY A 310 -18.97 12.62 -15.94
CA GLY A 310 -19.50 12.74 -17.29
C GLY A 310 -18.57 12.23 -18.39
N ILE A 311 -17.58 11.41 -18.07
CA ILE A 311 -16.72 10.75 -19.06
C ILE A 311 -17.46 9.55 -19.63
N LYS A 312 -17.53 9.47 -20.96
CA LYS A 312 -18.12 8.33 -21.66
C LYS A 312 -17.10 7.22 -21.85
N ILE A 313 -17.47 5.99 -21.50
CA ILE A 313 -16.62 4.82 -21.76
C ILE A 313 -17.23 4.01 -22.91
N ASN A 314 -16.52 3.98 -24.04
CA ASN A 314 -16.91 3.21 -25.22
C ASN A 314 -16.32 1.79 -25.10
N TRP A 315 -17.12 0.89 -24.52
CA TRP A 315 -16.77 -0.51 -24.33
C TRP A 315 -16.74 -1.30 -25.62
N LEU A 316 -15.92 -2.33 -25.71
CA LEU A 316 -15.82 -3.23 -26.87
C LEU A 316 -15.49 -2.46 -28.17
N ARG A 317 -14.57 -1.50 -28.08
CA ARG A 317 -14.11 -0.71 -29.22
C ARG A 317 -12.59 -0.73 -29.31
N SER A 318 -12.06 -0.99 -30.50
CA SER A 318 -10.63 -0.95 -30.82
C SER A 318 -10.38 0.07 -31.93
N ILE A 319 -9.40 0.94 -31.76
CA ILE A 319 -9.06 1.96 -32.77
C ILE A 319 -8.42 1.29 -33.96
N ARG A 320 -8.89 1.63 -35.16
CA ARG A 320 -8.34 1.19 -36.43
C ARG A 320 -7.55 2.27 -37.13
N GLN A 321 -8.07 3.47 -37.15
CA GLN A 321 -7.49 4.59 -37.87
C GLN A 321 -7.87 5.91 -37.21
N LEU A 322 -6.97 6.88 -37.27
CA LEU A 322 -7.21 8.27 -36.88
C LEU A 322 -7.14 9.15 -38.12
N ASP A 323 -8.12 10.01 -38.29
CA ASP A 323 -8.16 11.12 -39.25
C ASP A 323 -8.16 12.45 -38.49
N SER A 324 -8.15 13.58 -39.15
CA SER A 324 -7.99 14.92 -38.54
C SER A 324 -8.91 15.20 -37.34
N THR A 325 -10.17 14.75 -37.40
CA THR A 325 -11.19 14.94 -36.35
C THR A 325 -12.03 13.70 -36.07
N ASN A 326 -11.69 12.55 -36.68
CA ASN A 326 -12.45 11.33 -36.58
C ASN A 326 -11.57 10.14 -36.23
N ILE A 327 -12.12 9.24 -35.41
CA ILE A 327 -11.50 7.97 -35.06
C ILE A 327 -12.41 6.86 -35.60
N GLU A 328 -11.91 6.04 -36.51
CA GLU A 328 -12.57 4.81 -36.90
C GLU A 328 -12.26 3.73 -35.86
N VAL A 329 -13.31 3.18 -35.26
CA VAL A 329 -13.22 2.09 -34.30
C VAL A 329 -13.90 0.84 -34.84
N GLU A 330 -13.30 -0.32 -34.58
CA GLU A 330 -13.93 -1.61 -34.82
C GLU A 330 -14.64 -2.08 -33.57
N VAL A 331 -15.88 -2.55 -33.75
CA VAL A 331 -16.66 -3.20 -32.69
C VAL A 331 -16.04 -4.57 -32.40
N MET A 332 -15.76 -4.81 -31.13
CA MET A 332 -15.20 -6.08 -30.65
C MET A 332 -16.29 -6.96 -30.04
N ALA A 333 -16.06 -8.25 -30.03
CA ALA A 333 -16.75 -9.23 -29.19
C ALA A 333 -15.73 -9.89 -28.25
N LEU A 334 -16.17 -10.54 -27.19
CA LEU A 334 -15.28 -11.36 -26.37
C LEU A 334 -15.46 -12.82 -26.71
N ASP A 335 -14.35 -13.56 -26.79
CA ASP A 335 -14.36 -15.02 -26.86
C ASP A 335 -14.65 -15.65 -25.48
N ALA A 336 -14.66 -16.98 -25.42
CA ALA A 336 -14.92 -17.71 -24.17
C ALA A 336 -13.89 -17.46 -23.07
N GLU A 337 -12.69 -17.01 -23.44
CA GLU A 337 -11.59 -16.65 -22.54
C GLU A 337 -11.56 -15.14 -22.22
N GLY A 338 -12.55 -14.35 -22.65
CA GLY A 338 -12.63 -12.91 -22.43
C GLY A 338 -11.63 -12.08 -23.26
N LYS A 339 -11.08 -12.66 -24.35
CA LYS A 339 -10.19 -11.93 -25.27
C LYS A 339 -11.00 -11.18 -26.32
N PRO A 340 -10.61 -9.96 -26.67
CA PRO A 340 -11.32 -9.19 -27.69
C PRO A 340 -11.08 -9.74 -29.09
N VAL A 341 -12.16 -10.01 -29.81
CA VAL A 341 -12.17 -10.53 -31.19
C VAL A 341 -12.86 -9.51 -32.10
N PRO A 342 -12.29 -9.18 -33.26
CA PRO A 342 -12.89 -8.26 -34.23
C PRO A 342 -14.21 -8.80 -34.78
N THR A 343 -15.22 -7.95 -34.92
CA THR A 343 -16.53 -8.34 -35.51
C THR A 343 -16.67 -7.94 -36.98
N GLY A 344 -15.75 -7.15 -37.50
CA GLY A 344 -15.85 -6.56 -38.85
C GLY A 344 -16.86 -5.42 -38.97
N LYS A 345 -17.43 -4.94 -37.86
CA LYS A 345 -18.31 -3.76 -37.84
C LYS A 345 -17.50 -2.55 -37.41
N PHE A 346 -17.71 -1.42 -38.08
CA PHE A 346 -16.97 -0.19 -37.83
C PHE A 346 -17.92 0.93 -37.43
N GLU A 347 -17.45 1.82 -36.58
CA GLU A 347 -18.13 3.04 -36.14
C GLU A 347 -17.14 4.20 -36.23
N THR A 348 -17.64 5.42 -36.38
CA THR A 348 -16.85 6.65 -36.36
C THR A 348 -17.17 7.45 -35.11
N LEU A 349 -16.11 7.79 -34.35
CA LEU A 349 -16.18 8.68 -33.19
C LEU A 349 -15.45 9.98 -33.54
N GLU A 350 -15.96 11.10 -33.03
CA GLU A 350 -15.35 12.42 -33.26
C GLU A 350 -14.38 12.76 -32.11
N ALA A 351 -13.12 13.07 -32.45
CA ALA A 351 -12.10 13.53 -31.48
C ALA A 351 -11.02 14.36 -32.16
N ASP A 352 -10.60 15.44 -31.50
CA ASP A 352 -9.56 16.35 -31.98
C ASP A 352 -8.15 15.88 -31.54
N SER A 353 -8.08 15.06 -30.49
CA SER A 353 -6.84 14.47 -29.98
C SER A 353 -7.06 13.06 -29.45
N LEU A 354 -6.01 12.25 -29.52
CA LEU A 354 -5.97 10.89 -28.99
C LEU A 354 -4.85 10.79 -27.94
N ILE A 355 -5.18 10.29 -26.75
CA ILE A 355 -4.23 9.97 -25.69
C ILE A 355 -4.11 8.46 -25.57
N LEU A 356 -2.89 7.93 -25.72
CA LEU A 356 -2.60 6.50 -25.62
C LEU A 356 -2.27 6.12 -24.18
N ALA A 357 -3.12 5.33 -23.54
CA ALA A 357 -2.96 4.81 -22.18
C ALA A 357 -2.82 3.27 -22.19
N LEU A 358 -1.88 2.75 -22.97
CA LEU A 358 -1.72 1.32 -23.30
C LEU A 358 -0.71 0.59 -22.41
N GLY A 359 -0.21 1.25 -21.38
CA GLY A 359 0.79 0.76 -20.45
C GLY A 359 2.14 1.42 -20.62
N GLN A 360 3.11 1.00 -19.81
CA GLN A 360 4.42 1.64 -19.67
C GLN A 360 5.53 0.60 -19.77
N GLU A 361 6.73 1.08 -20.15
CA GLU A 361 7.95 0.28 -20.26
C GLU A 361 9.09 0.94 -19.49
N VAL A 362 10.08 0.14 -19.13
CA VAL A 362 11.28 0.60 -18.43
C VAL A 362 12.26 1.18 -19.43
N ASP A 363 12.91 2.30 -19.09
CA ASP A 363 14.06 2.82 -19.86
C ASP A 363 15.31 2.01 -19.49
N PHE A 364 15.78 1.21 -20.43
CA PHE A 364 16.96 0.35 -20.23
C PHE A 364 18.29 1.02 -20.54
N SER A 365 18.30 2.26 -21.03
CA SER A 365 19.53 2.96 -21.42
C SER A 365 20.58 3.00 -20.30
N VAL A 366 20.13 3.15 -19.06
CA VAL A 366 21.00 3.14 -17.88
C VAL A 366 21.62 1.77 -17.60
N LEU A 367 21.01 0.68 -18.06
CA LEU A 367 21.49 -0.69 -17.82
C LEU A 367 22.53 -1.14 -18.85
N GLU A 368 22.64 -0.45 -19.98
CA GLU A 368 23.63 -0.76 -21.03
C GLU A 368 25.07 -0.64 -20.51
N SER A 369 25.29 0.22 -19.51
CA SER A 369 26.58 0.40 -18.83
C SER A 369 26.89 -0.70 -17.79
N ILE A 370 25.96 -1.65 -17.51
CA ILE A 370 26.08 -2.60 -16.42
C ILE A 370 26.14 -4.04 -16.95
N PRO A 371 27.33 -4.58 -17.26
CA PRO A 371 27.45 -5.97 -17.68
C PRO A 371 26.92 -6.93 -16.59
N GLY A 372 26.09 -7.89 -17.00
CA GLY A 372 25.57 -8.94 -16.10
C GLY A 372 24.17 -8.68 -15.57
N VAL A 373 23.58 -7.49 -15.72
CA VAL A 373 22.17 -7.28 -15.44
C VAL A 373 21.32 -7.92 -16.53
N ARG A 374 20.35 -8.75 -16.13
CA ARG A 374 19.44 -9.44 -17.06
C ARG A 374 18.08 -8.79 -17.07
N VAL A 375 17.51 -8.67 -18.27
CA VAL A 375 16.13 -8.23 -18.51
C VAL A 375 15.33 -9.44 -19.01
N ASN A 376 14.12 -9.63 -18.51
CA ASN A 376 13.25 -10.72 -18.93
C ASN A 376 12.47 -10.36 -20.22
N LYS A 377 11.69 -11.33 -20.75
CA LYS A 377 10.90 -11.14 -21.98
C LYS A 377 9.78 -10.08 -21.84
N GLU A 378 9.41 -9.75 -20.62
CA GLU A 378 8.37 -8.75 -20.31
C GLU A 378 8.94 -7.33 -20.24
N GLY A 379 10.25 -7.18 -20.43
CA GLY A 379 10.92 -5.88 -20.34
C GLY A 379 11.00 -5.36 -18.92
N VAL A 380 11.45 -6.21 -17.97
CA VAL A 380 11.73 -5.83 -16.58
C VAL A 380 13.02 -6.49 -16.10
N VAL A 381 13.70 -5.85 -15.15
CA VAL A 381 14.98 -6.32 -14.60
C VAL A 381 14.75 -7.57 -13.74
N GLN A 382 15.53 -8.62 -14.02
CA GLN A 382 15.53 -9.82 -13.20
C GLN A 382 16.26 -9.59 -11.87
N VAL A 383 15.61 -9.93 -10.79
CA VAL A 383 16.17 -9.86 -9.44
C VAL A 383 15.91 -11.17 -8.68
N ALA A 384 16.79 -11.47 -7.74
CA ALA A 384 16.59 -12.57 -6.81
C ALA A 384 15.51 -12.22 -5.75
N GLY A 385 15.13 -13.19 -4.93
CA GLY A 385 14.14 -12.98 -3.88
C GLY A 385 14.48 -11.88 -2.86
N ASN A 386 15.73 -11.47 -2.78
CA ASN A 386 16.23 -10.35 -1.96
C ASN A 386 16.32 -9.01 -2.72
N LEU A 387 15.79 -8.94 -3.93
CA LEU A 387 15.84 -7.80 -4.84
C LEU A 387 17.26 -7.42 -5.34
N MET A 388 18.26 -8.25 -5.13
CA MET A 388 19.59 -8.08 -5.72
C MET A 388 19.58 -8.61 -7.17
N THR A 389 20.26 -7.91 -8.06
CA THR A 389 20.52 -8.36 -9.42
C THR A 389 21.62 -9.43 -9.42
N ASP A 390 22.03 -9.91 -10.60
CA ASP A 390 23.19 -10.80 -10.71
C ASP A 390 24.53 -10.08 -10.44
N VAL A 391 24.52 -8.76 -10.33
CA VAL A 391 25.69 -7.94 -9.99
C VAL A 391 25.70 -7.69 -8.48
N PRO A 392 26.73 -8.16 -7.76
CA PRO A 392 26.80 -8.00 -6.30
C PRO A 392 26.76 -6.54 -5.86
N GLY A 393 25.93 -6.23 -4.85
CA GLY A 393 25.75 -4.88 -4.33
C GLY A 393 24.84 -3.98 -5.17
N LEU A 394 24.30 -4.48 -6.28
CA LEU A 394 23.33 -3.78 -7.11
C LEU A 394 21.94 -4.40 -6.92
N PHE A 395 21.02 -3.60 -6.41
CA PHE A 395 19.64 -3.98 -6.13
C PHE A 395 18.68 -3.18 -7.03
N ALA A 396 17.48 -3.72 -7.27
CA ALA A 396 16.45 -3.03 -8.03
C ALA A 396 15.05 -3.29 -7.45
N GLY A 397 14.14 -2.33 -7.62
CA GLY A 397 12.78 -2.43 -7.11
C GLY A 397 11.80 -1.45 -7.75
N GLY A 398 10.55 -1.48 -7.30
CA GLY A 398 9.47 -0.71 -7.93
C GLY A 398 9.05 -1.29 -9.28
N ASP A 399 8.58 -0.43 -10.18
CA ASP A 399 7.96 -0.84 -11.45
C ASP A 399 8.96 -1.38 -12.48
N MET A 400 10.26 -1.28 -12.22
CA MET A 400 11.29 -1.83 -13.10
C MET A 400 11.58 -3.32 -12.89
N VAL A 401 10.99 -3.95 -11.88
CA VAL A 401 11.12 -5.40 -11.60
C VAL A 401 9.76 -6.10 -11.72
N PRO A 402 9.73 -7.46 -11.83
CA PRO A 402 8.48 -8.21 -11.97
C PRO A 402 7.54 -8.02 -10.77
N SER A 403 6.45 -7.30 -10.94
CA SER A 403 5.40 -7.10 -9.93
C SER A 403 4.19 -6.37 -10.53
N GLU A 404 3.09 -6.32 -9.80
CA GLU A 404 2.02 -5.36 -10.04
C GLU A 404 2.55 -3.94 -9.75
N ARG A 405 2.24 -3.03 -10.66
CA ARG A 405 2.71 -1.64 -10.60
C ARG A 405 1.77 -0.80 -9.76
N THR A 406 1.95 -0.85 -8.45
CA THR A 406 1.22 -0.03 -7.47
C THR A 406 2.17 0.71 -6.55
N VAL A 407 1.72 1.84 -6.02
CA VAL A 407 2.51 2.64 -5.06
C VAL A 407 2.91 1.80 -3.85
N THR A 408 1.98 1.00 -3.32
CA THR A 408 2.19 0.20 -2.11
C THR A 408 3.20 -0.93 -2.32
N ILE A 409 3.17 -1.60 -3.48
CA ILE A 409 4.17 -2.62 -3.84
C ILE A 409 5.54 -1.97 -4.03
N ALA A 410 5.60 -0.82 -4.70
CA ALA A 410 6.85 -0.08 -4.89
C ALA A 410 7.48 0.33 -3.54
N THR A 411 6.67 0.82 -2.59
CA THR A 411 7.10 1.13 -1.22
C THR A 411 7.59 -0.12 -0.49
N GLY A 412 6.87 -1.24 -0.60
CA GLY A 412 7.26 -2.53 -0.04
C GLY A 412 8.58 -3.06 -0.61
N HIS A 413 8.83 -2.87 -1.93
CA HIS A 413 10.11 -3.20 -2.55
C HIS A 413 11.25 -2.37 -1.96
N GLY A 414 11.06 -1.06 -1.77
CA GLY A 414 12.06 -0.19 -1.14
C GLY A 414 12.46 -0.68 0.26
N LYS A 415 11.47 -0.97 1.11
CA LYS A 415 11.68 -1.55 2.44
C LYS A 415 12.40 -2.89 2.40
N LYS A 416 11.92 -3.81 1.55
CA LYS A 416 12.51 -5.13 1.40
C LYS A 416 13.97 -5.05 0.95
N ALA A 417 14.26 -4.22 -0.06
CA ALA A 417 15.61 -3.98 -0.52
C ALA A 417 16.49 -3.44 0.60
N ALA A 418 16.05 -2.42 1.33
CA ALA A 418 16.81 -1.82 2.43
C ALA A 418 17.22 -2.84 3.50
N ARG A 419 16.31 -3.74 3.90
CA ARG A 419 16.60 -4.81 4.87
C ARG A 419 17.64 -5.81 4.37
N HIS A 420 17.56 -6.18 3.10
CA HIS A 420 18.53 -7.08 2.48
C HIS A 420 19.87 -6.40 2.20
N MET A 421 19.85 -5.12 1.82
CA MET A 421 21.06 -4.31 1.65
C MET A 421 21.81 -4.12 2.96
N ASP A 422 21.11 -3.80 4.06
CA ASP A 422 21.73 -3.70 5.39
C ASP A 422 22.44 -5.01 5.77
N ALA A 423 21.76 -6.14 5.58
CA ALA A 423 22.34 -7.45 5.87
C ALA A 423 23.57 -7.72 4.99
N TRP A 424 23.50 -7.44 3.69
CA TRP A 424 24.60 -7.61 2.75
C TRP A 424 25.80 -6.71 3.09
N LEU A 425 25.56 -5.42 3.38
CA LEU A 425 26.58 -4.44 3.76
C LEU A 425 27.31 -4.80 5.05
N ARG A 426 26.62 -5.52 5.95
CA ARG A 426 27.19 -6.04 7.21
C ARG A 426 27.75 -7.45 7.09
N GLY A 427 27.81 -8.05 5.89
CA GLY A 427 28.33 -9.41 5.65
C GLY A 427 27.48 -10.52 6.27
N ARG A 428 26.17 -10.34 6.38
CA ARG A 428 25.21 -11.31 6.93
C ARG A 428 24.02 -11.51 6.00
N HIS A 429 23.20 -12.53 6.27
CA HIS A 429 21.95 -12.76 5.57
C HIS A 429 20.78 -12.20 6.37
N TYR A 430 19.84 -11.52 5.69
CA TYR A 430 18.60 -11.12 6.32
C TYR A 430 17.76 -12.35 6.64
N GLN A 431 17.43 -12.51 7.91
CA GLN A 431 16.51 -13.55 8.36
C GLN A 431 15.13 -12.93 8.51
N LYS A 432 14.16 -13.43 7.72
CA LYS A 432 12.76 -13.05 7.88
C LYS A 432 12.31 -13.45 9.30
N MET A 433 11.66 -12.55 10.01
CA MET A 433 11.04 -12.85 11.29
C MET A 433 10.10 -14.04 11.18
N VAL A 434 9.89 -14.74 12.30
CA VAL A 434 9.01 -15.92 12.38
C VAL A 434 7.66 -15.59 11.77
N SER A 435 7.19 -16.44 10.86
CA SER A 435 5.85 -16.33 10.32
C SER A 435 4.86 -16.84 11.36
N TYR A 436 3.95 -15.99 11.80
CA TYR A 436 2.84 -16.39 12.65
C TYR A 436 1.69 -16.99 11.82
N PRO A 437 0.86 -17.86 12.42
CA PRO A 437 -0.31 -18.40 11.73
C PRO A 437 -1.30 -17.28 11.39
N LEU A 438 -1.88 -17.37 10.20
CA LEU A 438 -2.95 -16.46 9.74
C LEU A 438 -4.23 -16.75 10.52
N VAL A 439 -4.94 -15.70 10.95
CA VAL A 439 -6.20 -15.81 11.66
C VAL A 439 -7.37 -15.59 10.71
N GLY A 440 -8.14 -16.67 10.47
CA GLY A 440 -9.40 -16.58 9.74
C GLY A 440 -10.59 -16.14 10.61
N PRO A 441 -11.73 -15.79 9.99
CA PRO A 441 -12.93 -15.37 10.73
C PRO A 441 -13.50 -16.47 11.61
N GLU A 442 -13.32 -17.74 11.25
CA GLU A 442 -13.78 -18.91 11.99
C GLU A 442 -13.08 -19.11 13.34
N GLN A 443 -11.94 -18.47 13.56
CA GLN A 443 -11.19 -18.51 14.82
C GLN A 443 -11.61 -17.39 15.78
N LEU A 444 -12.33 -16.37 15.28
CA LEU A 444 -12.77 -15.23 16.06
C LEU A 444 -14.13 -15.48 16.72
N GLN A 445 -14.35 -14.88 17.87
CA GLN A 445 -15.65 -14.92 18.56
C GLN A 445 -16.60 -13.84 17.99
N LEU A 446 -16.97 -13.98 16.69
CA LEU A 446 -17.75 -12.96 15.97
C LEU A 446 -19.16 -12.74 16.54
N TRP A 447 -19.73 -13.72 17.23
CA TRP A 447 -21.00 -13.60 17.96
C TRP A 447 -20.98 -12.51 19.05
N PHE A 448 -19.78 -12.13 19.49
CA PHE A 448 -19.56 -11.08 20.46
C PHE A 448 -19.65 -9.67 19.84
N GLN A 449 -19.58 -9.58 18.53
CA GLN A 449 -19.50 -8.33 17.80
C GLN A 449 -20.89 -7.85 17.35
N THR A 450 -21.13 -6.56 17.44
CA THR A 450 -22.35 -5.92 16.96
C THR A 450 -22.09 -5.21 15.63
N HIS A 451 -23.16 -5.05 14.84
CA HIS A 451 -23.11 -4.21 13.65
C HIS A 451 -22.76 -2.76 14.04
N ALA A 452 -21.80 -2.20 13.35
CA ALA A 452 -21.39 -0.82 13.49
C ALA A 452 -20.99 -0.30 12.09
N PRO A 453 -21.71 0.68 11.51
CA PRO A 453 -21.45 1.16 10.16
C PRO A 453 -20.05 1.75 10.04
N ALA A 454 -19.43 1.64 8.86
CA ALA A 454 -18.15 2.27 8.60
C ALA A 454 -18.28 3.80 8.56
N SER A 455 -17.21 4.49 8.94
CA SER A 455 -17.12 5.94 8.78
C SER A 455 -16.85 6.26 7.30
N SER A 456 -17.64 7.15 6.72
CA SER A 456 -17.45 7.62 5.35
C SER A 456 -16.59 8.88 5.32
N GLN A 457 -15.66 8.93 4.38
CA GLN A 457 -14.91 10.15 4.07
C GLN A 457 -15.82 11.13 3.30
N PRO A 458 -15.72 12.45 3.54
CA PRO A 458 -16.44 13.42 2.76
C PRO A 458 -15.94 13.44 1.31
N VAL A 459 -16.85 13.48 0.34
CA VAL A 459 -16.51 13.47 -1.09
C VAL A 459 -17.11 14.72 -1.75
N LYS A 460 -16.29 15.44 -2.54
CA LYS A 460 -16.79 16.55 -3.37
C LYS A 460 -17.86 16.04 -4.32
N PRO A 461 -19.03 16.70 -4.43
CA PRO A 461 -20.04 16.31 -5.39
C PRO A 461 -19.52 16.46 -6.83
N ALA A 462 -19.97 15.61 -7.74
CA ALA A 462 -19.45 15.55 -9.12
C ALA A 462 -19.48 16.91 -9.86
N TRP A 463 -20.53 17.71 -9.64
CA TRP A 463 -20.67 19.04 -10.24
C TRP A 463 -19.65 20.08 -9.74
N ALA A 464 -18.93 19.80 -8.65
CA ALA A 464 -17.90 20.67 -8.08
C ALA A 464 -16.47 20.14 -8.31
N ARG A 465 -16.31 19.10 -9.15
CA ARG A 465 -15.01 18.47 -9.45
C ARG A 465 -14.41 19.01 -10.76
N ASP A 466 -14.43 20.32 -10.94
CA ASP A 466 -13.95 21.03 -12.14
C ASP A 466 -12.52 21.60 -11.99
N ASP A 467 -11.95 21.54 -10.80
CA ASP A 467 -10.60 21.97 -10.46
C ASP A 467 -9.68 20.79 -10.08
N PHE A 468 -8.43 21.09 -9.78
CA PHE A 468 -7.44 20.11 -9.30
C PHE A 468 -7.42 19.97 -7.76
N GLY A 469 -8.34 20.62 -7.05
CA GLY A 469 -8.48 20.46 -5.61
C GLY A 469 -8.90 19.06 -5.20
N GLU A 470 -8.43 18.58 -4.07
CA GLU A 470 -8.67 17.23 -3.57
C GLU A 470 -10.16 16.89 -3.51
N ILE A 471 -10.52 15.70 -4.04
CA ILE A 471 -11.91 15.26 -4.16
C ILE A 471 -12.39 14.56 -2.89
N ILE A 472 -11.58 13.65 -2.35
CA ILE A 472 -11.93 12.86 -1.16
C ILE A 472 -11.28 13.51 0.06
N GLY A 473 -12.07 13.88 1.05
CA GLY A 473 -11.60 14.45 2.30
C GLY A 473 -11.09 13.39 3.29
N GLY A 474 -10.50 13.83 4.41
CA GLY A 474 -10.07 12.96 5.51
C GLY A 474 -11.17 12.72 6.54
N LEU A 475 -10.96 11.77 7.44
CA LEU A 475 -11.74 11.62 8.67
C LEU A 475 -11.31 12.68 9.70
N ASP A 476 -12.22 13.12 10.54
CA ASP A 476 -11.87 13.85 11.76
C ASP A 476 -11.40 12.89 12.87
N GLU A 477 -10.91 13.44 13.97
CA GLU A 477 -10.39 12.66 15.11
C GLU A 477 -11.44 11.70 15.70
N VAL A 478 -12.69 12.12 15.79
CA VAL A 478 -13.78 11.32 16.35
C VAL A 478 -14.11 10.15 15.46
N ALA A 479 -14.25 10.40 14.15
CA ALA A 479 -14.51 9.37 13.15
C ALA A 479 -13.34 8.40 13.01
N ALA A 480 -12.10 8.87 13.02
CA ALA A 480 -10.91 8.04 12.95
C ALA A 480 -10.78 7.11 14.16
N ARG A 481 -11.07 7.62 15.37
CA ARG A 481 -11.06 6.81 16.60
C ARG A 481 -12.17 5.78 16.61
N TYR A 482 -13.38 6.16 16.20
CA TYR A 482 -14.50 5.25 16.05
C TYR A 482 -14.19 4.14 15.06
N GLU A 483 -13.67 4.49 13.90
CA GLU A 483 -13.31 3.54 12.86
C GLU A 483 -12.21 2.56 13.32
N ALA A 484 -11.21 3.05 14.05
CA ALA A 484 -10.18 2.21 14.66
C ALA A 484 -10.78 1.25 15.71
N ALA A 485 -11.83 1.67 16.44
CA ALA A 485 -12.53 0.83 17.43
C ALA A 485 -13.34 -0.30 16.80
N ARG A 486 -13.62 -0.25 15.49
CA ARG A 486 -14.27 -1.35 14.76
C ARG A 486 -13.33 -2.54 14.51
N CYS A 487 -12.02 -2.38 14.72
CA CYS A 487 -11.03 -3.43 14.51
C CYS A 487 -11.16 -4.57 15.52
N TYR A 488 -11.17 -5.82 15.03
CA TYR A 488 -11.23 -7.03 15.85
C TYR A 488 -9.89 -7.47 16.44
N SER A 489 -8.80 -6.81 16.10
CA SER A 489 -7.45 -7.13 16.59
C SER A 489 -7.01 -8.59 16.35
N CYS A 490 -7.44 -9.20 15.26
CA CYS A 490 -7.30 -10.61 14.88
C CYS A 490 -5.99 -11.25 15.32
N GLY A 491 -6.05 -12.20 16.26
CA GLY A 491 -4.90 -12.94 16.77
C GLY A 491 -3.97 -12.17 17.72
N ASN A 492 -4.27 -10.91 18.06
CA ASN A 492 -3.41 -10.11 18.93
C ASN A 492 -4.20 -9.49 20.08
N CYS A 493 -3.64 -9.59 21.29
CA CYS A 493 -4.27 -9.09 22.50
C CYS A 493 -4.37 -7.54 22.45
N PHE A 494 -5.58 -7.02 22.70
CA PHE A 494 -5.88 -5.59 22.84
C PHE A 494 -6.39 -5.22 24.25
N GLU A 495 -6.09 -6.05 25.24
CA GLU A 495 -6.35 -5.81 26.67
C GLU A 495 -7.83 -5.59 27.03
N CYS A 496 -8.76 -6.36 26.40
CA CYS A 496 -10.21 -6.26 26.63
C CYS A 496 -10.70 -6.82 27.97
N ASP A 497 -9.83 -7.39 28.81
CA ASP A 497 -10.13 -8.02 30.09
C ASP A 497 -11.04 -9.28 30.06
N GLY A 498 -11.45 -9.75 28.88
CA GLY A 498 -12.31 -10.93 28.76
C GLY A 498 -11.73 -12.17 29.44
N CYS A 499 -10.46 -12.47 29.23
CA CYS A 499 -9.77 -13.59 29.88
C CYS A 499 -9.59 -13.40 31.40
N TYR A 500 -9.33 -12.18 31.85
CA TYR A 500 -9.20 -11.84 33.27
C TYR A 500 -10.52 -12.02 33.99
N GLY A 501 -11.61 -11.47 33.44
CA GLY A 501 -12.93 -11.55 34.05
C GLY A 501 -13.57 -12.94 34.04
N SER A 502 -13.21 -13.78 33.05
CA SER A 502 -13.75 -15.13 32.90
C SER A 502 -12.99 -16.20 33.70
N CYS A 503 -11.85 -15.88 34.31
CA CYS A 503 -11.04 -16.86 35.02
C CYS A 503 -11.63 -17.20 36.39
N PRO A 504 -12.19 -18.43 36.60
CA PRO A 504 -12.82 -18.79 37.88
C PRO A 504 -11.83 -18.86 39.05
N GLU A 505 -10.55 -19.17 38.74
CA GLU A 505 -9.48 -19.30 39.71
C GLU A 505 -8.73 -17.98 39.97
N GLN A 506 -9.12 -16.88 39.28
CA GLN A 506 -8.38 -15.61 39.31
C GLN A 506 -6.88 -15.79 39.07
N ALA A 507 -6.54 -16.71 38.16
CA ALA A 507 -5.17 -17.05 37.82
C ALA A 507 -4.53 -16.13 36.77
N ILE A 508 -5.26 -15.12 36.29
CA ILE A 508 -4.75 -14.18 35.28
C ILE A 508 -4.48 -12.84 35.93
N ALA A 509 -3.26 -12.36 35.83
CA ALA A 509 -2.83 -11.06 36.35
C ALA A 509 -2.67 -10.06 35.18
N LYS A 510 -3.07 -8.80 35.40
CA LYS A 510 -2.81 -7.67 34.49
C LYS A 510 -1.41 -7.12 34.75
N LEU A 511 -0.61 -6.98 33.71
CA LEU A 511 0.76 -6.45 33.81
C LEU A 511 0.83 -4.92 33.68
N GLY A 512 -0.30 -4.26 33.41
CA GLY A 512 -0.43 -2.83 33.17
C GLY A 512 -0.63 -2.48 31.70
N PRO A 513 -0.97 -1.23 31.37
CA PRO A 513 -1.30 -0.81 30.01
C PRO A 513 -0.19 -1.13 28.99
N GLY A 514 -0.55 -1.81 27.91
CA GLY A 514 0.37 -2.22 26.84
C GLY A 514 1.26 -3.41 27.17
N LYS A 515 1.13 -4.03 28.36
CA LYS A 515 1.97 -5.17 28.79
C LYS A 515 1.21 -6.50 28.79
N GLY A 516 -0.11 -6.48 28.53
CA GLY A 516 -0.95 -7.67 28.45
C GLY A 516 -1.15 -8.37 29.81
N TYR A 517 -1.22 -9.69 29.76
CA TYR A 517 -1.58 -10.53 30.90
C TYR A 517 -0.54 -11.64 31.12
N GLN A 518 -0.49 -12.13 32.36
CA GLN A 518 0.30 -13.27 32.77
C GLN A 518 -0.58 -14.29 33.51
N VAL A 519 -0.37 -15.57 33.25
CA VAL A 519 -1.02 -16.65 33.98
C VAL A 519 -0.19 -17.05 35.20
N ASP A 520 -0.88 -17.14 36.37
CA ASP A 520 -0.33 -17.82 37.54
C ASP A 520 -0.55 -19.33 37.37
N ALA A 521 0.51 -20.03 37.02
CA ALA A 521 0.45 -21.47 36.80
C ALA A 521 0.09 -22.27 38.06
N ALA A 522 0.34 -21.73 39.25
CA ALA A 522 -0.01 -22.42 40.50
C ALA A 522 -1.54 -22.43 40.76
N ARG A 523 -2.23 -21.42 40.26
CA ARG A 523 -3.69 -21.30 40.40
C ARG A 523 -4.47 -21.83 39.22
N CYS A 524 -3.88 -21.79 38.03
CA CYS A 524 -4.56 -22.14 36.80
C CYS A 524 -4.96 -23.63 36.77
N THR A 525 -6.25 -23.91 36.56
CA THR A 525 -6.80 -25.28 36.42
C THR A 525 -6.70 -25.83 35.00
N GLY A 526 -6.35 -24.99 34.01
CA GLY A 526 -6.32 -25.39 32.59
C GLY A 526 -7.74 -25.56 31.99
N CYS A 527 -8.76 -24.95 32.59
CA CYS A 527 -10.17 -25.12 32.20
C CYS A 527 -10.46 -24.61 30.77
N GLY A 528 -9.73 -23.63 30.28
CA GLY A 528 -9.89 -23.06 28.93
C GLY A 528 -10.84 -21.86 28.86
N ALA A 529 -11.51 -21.45 29.93
CA ALA A 529 -12.47 -20.33 29.93
C ALA A 529 -11.89 -19.04 29.34
N CYS A 530 -10.61 -18.75 29.61
CA CYS A 530 -9.90 -17.58 29.04
C CYS A 530 -9.72 -17.68 27.53
N TYR A 531 -9.50 -18.89 27.01
CA TYR A 531 -9.41 -19.15 25.57
C TYR A 531 -10.77 -18.95 24.90
N ASP A 532 -11.82 -19.55 25.45
CA ASP A 532 -13.19 -19.49 24.90
C ASP A 532 -13.77 -18.07 24.93
N GLN A 533 -13.33 -17.23 25.87
CA GLN A 533 -13.77 -15.84 26.01
C GLN A 533 -12.85 -14.83 25.29
N CYS A 534 -11.78 -15.28 24.63
CA CYS A 534 -10.90 -14.38 23.90
C CYS A 534 -11.51 -14.00 22.54
N PRO A 535 -11.99 -12.75 22.34
CA PRO A 535 -12.71 -12.39 21.12
C PRO A 535 -11.79 -12.38 19.87
N CYS A 536 -10.50 -12.11 20.06
CA CYS A 536 -9.52 -11.97 18.98
C CYS A 536 -8.62 -13.21 18.77
N HIS A 537 -8.86 -14.31 19.51
CA HIS A 537 -8.05 -15.53 19.42
C HIS A 537 -6.54 -15.33 19.71
N ALA A 538 -6.22 -14.52 20.73
CA ALA A 538 -4.83 -14.24 21.13
C ALA A 538 -4.27 -15.25 22.16
N ILE A 539 -5.05 -16.25 22.55
CA ILE A 539 -4.68 -17.25 23.55
C ILE A 539 -4.64 -18.63 22.90
N GLU A 540 -3.60 -19.37 23.18
CA GLU A 540 -3.41 -20.77 22.82
C GLU A 540 -3.35 -21.63 24.08
N LEU A 541 -3.92 -22.84 24.05
CA LEU A 541 -3.83 -23.80 25.17
C LEU A 541 -2.74 -24.82 24.86
N ARG A 542 -1.66 -24.82 25.64
CA ARG A 542 -0.50 -25.70 25.44
C ARG A 542 -0.29 -26.67 26.60
N GLN A 543 0.31 -27.80 26.30
CA GLN A 543 0.83 -28.71 27.33
C GLN A 543 1.96 -28.01 28.11
N PRO A 544 2.09 -28.27 29.44
CA PRO A 544 3.07 -27.60 30.29
C PRO A 544 4.53 -27.76 29.83
N GLU A 545 4.87 -28.85 29.14
CA GLU A 545 6.19 -29.16 28.63
C GLU A 545 6.59 -28.34 27.37
N GLU A 546 5.59 -27.78 26.66
CA GLU A 546 5.81 -26.97 25.47
C GLU A 546 5.97 -25.46 25.77
N SER A 547 5.88 -25.07 27.04
CA SER A 547 5.82 -23.66 27.48
C SER A 547 7.19 -23.08 27.89
N GLN A 548 8.32 -23.76 27.54
CA GLN A 548 9.68 -23.24 27.80
C GLN A 548 10.22 -22.39 26.64
#